data_10943329436d2039fa70fcb87c0287c9
#
_entry.id   10943329436d2039fa70fcb87c0287c9
#
_cell.length_a   1.000
_cell.length_b   1.000
_cell.length_c   1.000
_cell.angle_alpha   90.00
_cell.angle_beta   90.00
_cell.angle_gamma   90.00
#
_symmetry.space_group_name_H-M   'P 1'
#
loop_
_entity.id
_entity.type
_entity.pdbx_description
1 polymer ?
#
loop_
_entity_poly.entity_id
_entity_poly.type
_entity_poly.pdbx_seq_one_letter_code
_entity_poly.pdbx_strand_id
1 'polypeptide(L)'
;MSHVVFEAQGPVALITLDRPERRNAVHRPMADALREAFVRFEADEALRVAVLHGAGGHFCAGADLTAVADPLLRNELDPEGGPRAPMGPTRMPLAKP
;
A
#
# COMPACT_ATOMS: atom_id res chain seq x y z
N MET A 1 -11.90 -9.29 -0.77
CA MET A 1 -11.98 -8.05 0.02
C MET A 1 -10.60 -7.40 0.06
N SER A 2 -10.53 -6.12 -0.20
CA SER A 2 -9.27 -5.40 -0.18
C SER A 2 -8.87 -5.07 1.26
N HIS A 3 -7.58 -5.21 1.58
CA HIS A 3 -7.01 -4.81 2.86
C HIS A 3 -6.48 -3.37 2.82
N VAL A 4 -6.82 -2.62 1.78
CA VAL A 4 -6.46 -1.21 1.64
C VAL A 4 -7.74 -0.44 1.33
N VAL A 5 -8.00 0.60 2.10
CA VAL A 5 -9.17 1.47 1.92
C VAL A 5 -8.67 2.84 1.45
N PHE A 6 -9.28 3.35 0.40
CA PHE A 6 -8.98 4.68 -0.14
C PHE A 6 -10.19 5.58 0.02
N GLU A 7 -10.01 6.72 0.68
CA GLU A 7 -11.06 7.70 0.87
C GLU A 7 -10.55 9.09 0.51
N ALA A 8 -11.35 9.84 -0.24
CA ALA A 8 -11.05 11.23 -0.54
C ALA A 8 -11.83 12.14 0.41
N GLN A 9 -11.14 13.00 1.12
CA GLN A 9 -11.72 13.97 2.04
C GLN A 9 -11.19 15.35 1.68
N GLY A 10 -11.92 16.09 0.83
CA GLY A 10 -11.44 17.35 0.28
C GLY A 10 -10.15 17.11 -0.51
N PRO A 11 -9.06 17.85 -0.24
CA PRO A 11 -7.79 17.65 -0.95
C PRO A 11 -6.95 16.49 -0.38
N VAL A 12 -7.44 15.77 0.62
CA VAL A 12 -6.70 14.72 1.31
C VAL A 12 -7.14 13.35 0.83
N ALA A 13 -6.18 12.51 0.42
CA ALA A 13 -6.40 11.09 0.21
C ALA A 13 -6.06 10.36 1.51
N LEU A 14 -7.04 9.70 2.10
CA LEU A 14 -6.81 8.86 3.27
C LEU A 14 -6.68 7.41 2.81
N ILE A 15 -5.49 6.86 2.96
CA ILE A 15 -5.16 5.49 2.55
C ILE A 15 -4.95 4.68 3.82
N THR A 16 -5.81 3.70 4.05
CA THR A 16 -5.82 2.92 5.28
C THR A 16 -5.37 1.50 5.02
N LEU A 17 -4.36 1.05 5.77
CA LEU A 17 -4.00 -0.36 5.85
C LEU A 17 -5.00 -1.02 6.80
N ASP A 18 -5.78 -1.97 6.29
CA ASP A 18 -6.89 -2.58 7.04
C ASP A 18 -6.77 -4.10 7.07
N ARG A 19 -5.75 -4.58 7.75
CA ARG A 19 -5.51 -5.98 8.02
C ARG A 19 -5.04 -6.14 9.46
N PRO A 20 -5.88 -5.70 10.43
CA PRO A 20 -5.46 -5.60 11.82
C PRO A 20 -5.13 -6.95 12.47
N GLU A 21 -5.74 -8.05 12.02
CA GLU A 21 -5.46 -9.41 12.51
C GLU A 21 -4.03 -9.87 12.22
N ARG A 22 -3.34 -9.19 11.31
CA ARG A 22 -1.93 -9.41 10.99
C ARG A 22 -1.09 -8.17 11.28
N ARG A 23 -1.59 -7.25 12.11
CA ARG A 23 -0.93 -5.97 12.42
C ARG A 23 -0.54 -5.20 11.17
N ASN A 24 -1.38 -5.28 10.14
CA ASN A 24 -1.19 -4.65 8.83
C ASN A 24 0.09 -5.08 8.10
N ALA A 25 0.56 -6.31 8.36
CA ALA A 25 1.64 -6.90 7.58
C ALA A 25 1.21 -7.05 6.12
N VAL A 26 2.12 -6.76 5.19
CA VAL A 26 1.80 -6.62 3.77
C VAL A 26 2.23 -7.86 2.99
N HIS A 27 1.28 -8.53 2.35
CA HIS A 27 1.52 -9.55 1.33
C HIS A 27 1.30 -8.94 -0.06
N ARG A 28 1.52 -9.72 -1.14
CA ARG A 28 1.44 -9.17 -2.50
C ARG A 28 0.07 -8.57 -2.84
N PRO A 29 -1.07 -9.22 -2.60
CA PRO A 29 -2.36 -8.61 -2.93
C PRO A 29 -2.56 -7.26 -2.26
N MET A 30 -2.11 -7.11 -1.02
CA MET A 30 -2.18 -5.85 -0.29
C MET A 30 -1.20 -4.83 -0.86
N ALA A 31 0.01 -5.26 -1.24
CA ALA A 31 0.99 -4.39 -1.89
C ALA A 31 0.47 -3.87 -3.23
N ASP A 32 -0.15 -4.73 -4.04
CA ASP A 32 -0.74 -4.31 -5.31
C ASP A 32 -1.87 -3.31 -5.11
N ALA A 33 -2.74 -3.54 -4.13
CA ALA A 33 -3.83 -2.62 -3.81
C ALA A 33 -3.29 -1.27 -3.31
N LEU A 34 -2.24 -1.30 -2.51
CA LEU A 34 -1.61 -0.09 -1.99
C LEU A 34 -0.95 0.72 -3.12
N ARG A 35 -0.28 0.04 -4.04
CA ARG A 35 0.28 0.68 -5.22
C ARG A 35 -0.80 1.36 -6.06
N GLU A 36 -1.91 0.68 -6.30
CA GLU A 36 -3.03 1.27 -7.05
C GLU A 36 -3.61 2.50 -6.35
N ALA A 37 -3.69 2.48 -5.02
CA ALA A 37 -4.14 3.63 -4.25
C ALA A 37 -3.25 4.84 -4.48
N PHE A 38 -1.92 4.66 -4.49
CA PHE A 38 -0.99 5.74 -4.74
C PHE A 38 -1.01 6.20 -6.20
N VAL A 39 -1.20 5.30 -7.16
CA VAL A 39 -1.39 5.68 -8.57
C VAL A 39 -2.63 6.56 -8.73
N ARG A 40 -3.73 6.19 -8.09
CA ARG A 40 -4.95 6.98 -8.10
C ARG A 40 -4.74 8.35 -7.48
N PHE A 41 -4.04 8.41 -6.35
CA PHE A 41 -3.71 9.67 -5.69
C PHE A 41 -2.90 10.59 -6.60
N GLU A 42 -1.83 10.07 -7.23
CA GLU A 42 -0.97 10.86 -8.11
C GLU A 42 -1.73 11.40 -9.33
N ALA A 43 -2.71 10.64 -9.85
CA ALA A 43 -3.45 11.00 -11.06
C ALA A 43 -4.56 12.01 -10.81
N ASP A 44 -5.01 12.18 -9.58
CA ASP A 44 -6.16 13.05 -9.25
C ASP A 44 -5.67 14.43 -8.81
N GLU A 45 -5.86 15.43 -9.66
CA GLU A 45 -5.43 16.80 -9.40
C GLU A 45 -6.14 17.46 -8.21
N ALA A 46 -7.32 16.96 -7.83
CA ALA A 46 -8.03 17.46 -6.66
C ALA A 46 -7.42 17.01 -5.35
N LEU A 47 -6.61 15.94 -5.37
CA LEU A 47 -5.94 15.41 -4.19
C LEU A 47 -4.52 15.97 -4.11
N ARG A 48 -4.18 16.62 -3.00
CA ARG A 48 -2.91 17.31 -2.83
C ARG A 48 -1.96 16.65 -1.85
N VAL A 49 -2.50 15.86 -0.94
CA VAL A 49 -1.71 15.19 0.09
C VAL A 49 -2.35 13.84 0.42
N ALA A 50 -1.54 12.85 0.70
CA ALA A 50 -2.01 11.55 1.16
C ALA A 50 -1.61 11.32 2.61
N VAL A 51 -2.53 10.75 3.37
CA VAL A 51 -2.25 10.26 4.72
C VAL A 51 -2.34 8.75 4.67
N LEU A 52 -1.25 8.09 5.00
CA LEU A 52 -1.18 6.64 5.09
C LEU A 52 -1.23 6.25 6.57
N HIS A 53 -2.23 5.45 6.96
CA HIS A 53 -2.32 5.01 8.34
C HIS A 53 -2.79 3.55 8.43
N GLY A 54 -2.67 2.99 9.62
CA GLY A 54 -3.04 1.60 9.88
C GLY A 54 -4.22 1.51 10.84
N ALA A 55 -5.20 0.67 10.51
CA ALA A 55 -6.31 0.36 11.38
C ALA A 55 -5.88 -0.60 12.49
N GLY A 56 -6.59 -0.56 13.60
CA GLY A 56 -6.45 -1.55 14.68
C GLY A 56 -5.30 -1.33 15.65
N GLY A 57 -4.77 -0.11 15.73
CA GLY A 57 -3.77 0.24 16.76
C GLY A 57 -2.31 0.01 16.36
N HIS A 58 -2.04 -0.55 15.18
CA HIS A 58 -0.69 -0.72 14.63
C HIS A 58 -0.63 -0.12 13.24
N PHE A 59 0.47 0.53 12.91
CA PHE A 59 0.64 1.06 11.56
C PHE A 59 0.86 -0.07 10.56
N CYS A 60 2.00 -0.73 10.63
CA CYS A 60 2.38 -1.80 9.70
C CYS A 60 3.51 -2.63 10.31
N ALA A 61 3.33 -3.95 10.35
CA ALA A 61 4.37 -4.84 10.87
C ALA A 61 5.45 -5.19 9.83
N GLY A 62 5.35 -4.66 8.61
CA GLY A 62 6.29 -4.93 7.54
C GLY A 62 5.76 -5.97 6.57
N ALA A 63 6.67 -6.67 5.88
CA ALA A 63 6.29 -7.73 4.96
C ALA A 63 5.72 -8.93 5.73
N ASP A 64 4.68 -9.55 5.17
CA ASP A 64 4.06 -10.70 5.81
C ASP A 64 4.95 -11.93 5.68
N LEU A 65 5.56 -12.34 6.79
CA LEU A 65 6.48 -13.47 6.81
C LEU A 65 5.78 -14.80 6.55
N THR A 66 4.48 -14.91 6.83
CA THR A 66 3.73 -16.14 6.56
C THR A 66 3.45 -16.32 5.08
N ALA A 67 3.58 -15.26 4.28
CA ALA A 67 3.35 -15.28 2.83
C ALA A 67 4.61 -15.53 2.02
N VAL A 68 5.79 -15.49 2.64
CA VAL A 68 7.08 -15.53 1.92
C VAL A 68 7.25 -16.84 1.14
N ALA A 69 6.74 -17.95 1.66
CA ALA A 69 6.86 -19.25 1.01
C ALA A 69 5.92 -19.43 -0.19
N ASP A 70 4.93 -18.56 -0.35
CA ASP A 70 3.95 -18.67 -1.43
C ASP A 70 4.27 -17.67 -2.55
N PRO A 71 4.62 -18.14 -3.76
CA PRO A 71 4.95 -17.24 -4.87
C PRO A 71 3.81 -16.28 -5.26
N LEU A 72 2.56 -16.59 -4.92
CA LEU A 72 1.41 -15.74 -5.22
C LEU A 72 1.15 -14.69 -4.16
N LEU A 73 1.67 -14.89 -2.96
CA LEU A 73 1.40 -14.00 -1.82
C LEU A 73 2.62 -13.19 -1.36
N ARG A 74 3.82 -13.63 -1.68
CA ARG A 74 5.03 -12.90 -1.27
C ARG A 74 5.18 -11.61 -2.09
N ASN A 75 5.81 -10.61 -1.48
CA ASN A 75 6.10 -9.36 -2.18
C ASN A 75 7.06 -9.59 -3.35
N GLU A 76 6.87 -8.82 -4.40
CA GLU A 76 7.78 -8.82 -5.54
C GLU A 76 9.07 -8.09 -5.19
N LEU A 77 10.19 -8.72 -5.54
CA LEU A 77 11.52 -8.16 -5.33
C LEU A 77 12.23 -8.02 -6.68
N ASP A 78 11.67 -7.19 -7.57
CA ASP A 78 12.26 -6.97 -8.88
C ASP A 78 13.47 -6.04 -8.75
N PRO A 79 14.70 -6.54 -8.96
CA PRO A 79 15.90 -5.72 -8.83
C PRO A 79 16.01 -4.66 -9.92
N GLU A 80 15.31 -4.83 -11.02
CA GLU A 80 15.28 -3.86 -12.12
C GLU A 80 14.31 -2.72 -11.89
N GLY A 81 13.60 -2.71 -10.76
CA GLY A 81 12.67 -1.65 -10.44
C GLY A 81 11.38 -1.68 -11.24
N GLY A 82 10.90 -2.87 -11.55
CA GLY A 82 9.64 -3.06 -12.28
C GLY A 82 8.44 -2.44 -11.58
N PRO A 83 7.23 -2.58 -12.17
CA PRO A 83 6.03 -1.93 -11.64
C PRO A 83 5.60 -2.45 -10.28
N ARG A 84 6.08 -3.64 -9.89
CA ARG A 84 5.79 -4.22 -8.58
C ARG A 84 7.02 -4.12 -7.69
N ALA A 85 6.91 -3.33 -6.66
CA ALA A 85 7.93 -3.21 -5.64
C ALA A 85 7.47 -3.89 -4.35
N PRO A 86 8.39 -4.26 -3.48
CA PRO A 86 8.02 -4.75 -2.16
C PRO A 86 7.15 -3.73 -1.46
N MET A 87 6.11 -4.16 -0.77
CA MET A 87 5.22 -3.31 0.03
C MET A 87 4.35 -2.33 -0.77
N GLY A 88 4.45 -2.29 -2.10
CA GLY A 88 3.62 -1.47 -2.97
C GLY A 88 4.31 -0.21 -3.44
N PRO A 89 4.28 0.91 -2.67
CA PRO A 89 4.76 2.21 -3.18
C PRO A 89 6.23 2.48 -2.95
N THR A 90 7.00 1.55 -2.41
CA THR A 90 8.35 1.81 -1.90
C THR A 90 9.35 2.29 -2.97
N ARG A 91 9.07 2.03 -4.25
CA ARG A 91 9.92 2.47 -5.37
C ARG A 91 9.20 3.43 -6.30
N MET A 92 8.02 3.91 -5.92
CA MET A 92 7.27 4.86 -6.74
C MET A 92 7.81 6.27 -6.53
N PRO A 93 8.23 6.98 -7.60
CA PRO A 93 8.51 8.40 -7.49
C PRO A 93 7.18 9.16 -7.41
N LEU A 94 6.89 9.77 -6.27
CA LEU A 94 5.66 10.51 -6.05
C LEU A 94 5.95 12.01 -6.12
N ALA A 95 5.10 12.75 -6.85
CA ALA A 95 5.23 14.19 -6.99
C ALA A 95 4.57 14.96 -5.84
N LYS A 96 3.71 14.31 -5.07
CA LYS A 96 2.93 14.92 -4.00
C LYS A 96 3.29 14.34 -2.63
N PRO A 97 3.18 15.13 -1.56
CA PRO A 97 3.39 14.61 -0.22
C PRO A 97 2.31 13.65 0.24
#